data_89c92be565c12eaf40a4c7e7fd41fa3a
#
_entry.id   89c92be565c12eaf40a4c7e7fd41fa3a
#
_cell.length_a   1.000
_cell.length_b   1.000
_cell.length_c   1.000
_cell.angle_alpha   90.00
_cell.angle_beta   90.00
_cell.angle_gamma   90.00
#
_symmetry.space_group_name_H-M   'P 1'
#
loop_
_entity.id
_entity.type
_entity.pdbx_description
1 polymer ?
#
loop_
_entity_poly.entity_id
_entity_poly.type
_entity_poly.pdbx_seq_one_letter_code
_entity_poly.pdbx_strand_id
1 'polypeptide(L)'
;MRIVQLRRSRLFKVTVAAFFVMFLLYIIFIQTSGGDDGNVLGSFEKLGGTTPRKRPVLVEGLGNFEPQDVVVGTGPGEGGKPHNMRDDQQNDAAQSQSEYGMNMACSNEISLDRHIPDTRLPECKHWDYPKDLPRVSVIIVFHNEGWSTLMRTVHSVINRSPAQFLEEVLLVDDFSDKDDLKTKLENYITKFDGKVRLVRNKEREGLIRTRSFGAQEARGEIILFLDAHCEVNSNWLPPLLAPIYRDRTIMTVPVIDGIDHKTFEYRPVYQDGHHYRGIFEWGMLYKENEVPAKESKTRKHYSEPYKSPTHAGGLFAIDRKYFLSIGAYDPGLLVWGGENFELSFKIWQCGGSIEWVPCSRVGHVYRGFMPYTFGKLAQKKKGPLITINYKRVIETWFDDKFKEYFYTREPLARFLDMGNITSQLALKQKLHCRSFQWFMDNVAYDVFEKYPELPPNIHWGELRNVASETCLDTMGHGAPTYMGTAHCHGFGNNQLMRLNSKGQLGVGERCIEADSQGLKLVFCRLGTVDGPWQYDETTQTLYHQTHKKCVALHPQTAQLSLMPCDTVNSYQHWVFKEIHPKW
;
A
#
# COMPACT_ATOMS: atom_id res chain seq x y z
N MET A 1 0.91 48.29 -59.07
CA MET A 1 0.38 48.04 -57.68
C MET A 1 -0.94 47.27 -57.60
N ARG A 2 -1.84 47.29 -58.59
CA ARG A 2 -3.17 46.56 -58.51
C ARG A 2 -3.09 45.02 -58.69
N ILE A 3 -2.13 44.49 -59.42
CA ILE A 3 -2.03 43.03 -59.69
C ILE A 3 -1.49 42.25 -58.50
N VAL A 4 -0.67 42.82 -57.65
CA VAL A 4 -0.11 42.16 -56.44
C VAL A 4 -1.15 42.04 -55.30
N GLN A 5 -2.09 42.97 -55.22
CA GLN A 5 -3.18 42.88 -54.22
C GLN A 5 -4.23 41.81 -54.55
N LEU A 6 -4.49 41.54 -55.83
CA LEU A 6 -5.44 40.48 -56.25
C LEU A 6 -4.88 39.07 -56.04
N ARG A 7 -3.54 38.88 -56.18
CA ARG A 7 -2.92 37.57 -55.86
C ARG A 7 -2.85 37.28 -54.37
N ARG A 8 -2.60 38.25 -53.50
CA ARG A 8 -2.63 38.08 -52.05
C ARG A 8 -4.02 37.75 -51.51
N SER A 9 -5.08 38.36 -52.05
CA SER A 9 -6.45 38.07 -51.69
C SER A 9 -6.92 36.66 -52.07
N ARG A 10 -6.47 36.13 -53.20
CA ARG A 10 -6.77 34.74 -53.63
C ARG A 10 -6.02 33.70 -52.77
N LEU A 11 -4.75 33.94 -52.48
CA LEU A 11 -3.95 33.08 -51.62
C LEU A 11 -4.54 33.02 -50.18
N PHE A 12 -4.96 34.17 -49.64
CA PHE A 12 -5.58 34.22 -48.32
C PHE A 12 -6.92 33.49 -48.27
N LYS A 13 -7.76 33.62 -49.30
CA LYS A 13 -9.03 32.87 -49.41
C LYS A 13 -8.83 31.36 -49.57
N VAL A 14 -7.81 30.92 -50.27
CA VAL A 14 -7.44 29.47 -50.42
C VAL A 14 -6.89 28.91 -49.10
N THR A 15 -6.06 29.69 -48.39
CA THR A 15 -5.54 29.27 -47.06
C THR A 15 -6.65 29.15 -46.01
N VAL A 16 -7.59 30.11 -45.97
CA VAL A 16 -8.74 30.07 -45.05
C VAL A 16 -9.68 28.92 -45.40
N ALA A 17 -9.93 28.66 -46.69
CA ALA A 17 -10.75 27.50 -47.13
C ALA A 17 -10.06 26.16 -46.77
N ALA A 18 -8.75 26.04 -46.95
CA ALA A 18 -8.00 24.86 -46.54
C ALA A 18 -8.02 24.61 -45.03
N PHE A 19 -7.93 25.69 -44.21
CA PHE A 19 -8.07 25.59 -42.76
C PHE A 19 -9.48 25.16 -42.34
N PHE A 20 -10.51 25.67 -43.02
CA PHE A 20 -11.90 25.28 -42.73
C PHE A 20 -12.17 23.82 -43.11
N VAL A 21 -11.62 23.33 -44.22
CA VAL A 21 -11.74 21.92 -44.63
C VAL A 21 -10.98 21.01 -43.65
N MET A 22 -9.76 21.39 -43.25
CA MET A 22 -9.01 20.65 -42.23
C MET A 22 -9.71 20.65 -40.86
N PHE A 23 -10.33 21.75 -40.47
CA PHE A 23 -11.10 21.84 -39.24
C PHE A 23 -12.39 21.01 -39.29
N LEU A 24 -13.08 20.96 -40.44
CA LEU A 24 -14.22 20.08 -40.65
C LEU A 24 -13.83 18.60 -40.68
N LEU A 25 -12.72 18.26 -41.30
CA LEU A 25 -12.17 16.90 -41.29
C LEU A 25 -11.73 16.49 -39.86
N TYR A 26 -11.19 17.41 -39.08
CA TYR A 26 -10.84 17.20 -37.67
C TYR A 26 -12.10 16.99 -36.80
N ILE A 27 -13.18 17.76 -37.04
CA ILE A 27 -14.46 17.55 -36.34
C ILE A 27 -15.11 16.23 -36.77
N ILE A 28 -15.07 15.86 -38.05
CA ILE A 28 -15.56 14.56 -38.53
C ILE A 28 -14.70 13.42 -37.94
N PHE A 29 -13.39 13.58 -37.86
CA PHE A 29 -12.50 12.62 -37.22
C PHE A 29 -12.81 12.47 -35.71
N ILE A 30 -13.07 13.55 -34.99
CA ILE A 30 -13.53 13.51 -33.58
C ILE A 30 -14.90 12.83 -33.47
N GLN A 31 -15.84 13.13 -34.39
CA GLN A 31 -17.18 12.51 -34.37
C GLN A 31 -17.14 11.03 -34.78
N THR A 32 -16.22 10.61 -35.66
CA THR A 32 -16.06 9.19 -36.05
C THR A 32 -15.14 8.42 -35.09
N SER A 33 -14.27 9.11 -34.33
CA SER A 33 -13.49 8.52 -33.24
C SER A 33 -14.27 8.47 -31.90
N GLY A 34 -15.39 9.17 -31.82
CA GLY A 34 -16.29 9.24 -30.67
C GLY A 34 -17.41 8.19 -30.66
N GLY A 35 -17.25 7.13 -31.41
CA GLY A 35 -18.20 6.02 -31.43
C GLY A 35 -17.73 4.88 -30.54
N ASP A 36 -18.34 4.76 -29.38
CA ASP A 36 -18.32 3.69 -28.37
C ASP A 36 -17.66 4.00 -27.02
N ASP A 37 -17.91 5.19 -26.48
CA ASP A 37 -17.68 5.46 -25.04
C ASP A 37 -18.88 5.01 -24.16
N GLY A 38 -19.71 4.11 -24.68
CA GLY A 38 -20.81 3.49 -23.96
C GLY A 38 -20.30 2.49 -22.91
N ASN A 39 -20.35 2.91 -21.65
CA ASN A 39 -20.36 2.03 -20.48
C ASN A 39 -19.20 1.02 -20.40
N VAL A 40 -17.99 1.49 -20.13
CA VAL A 40 -16.79 0.64 -19.98
C VAL A 40 -17.03 -0.48 -18.95
N LEU A 41 -17.74 -0.22 -17.85
CA LEU A 41 -18.13 -1.24 -16.87
C LEU A 41 -19.21 -2.19 -17.40
N GLY A 42 -20.20 -1.70 -18.13
CA GLY A 42 -21.21 -2.55 -18.78
C GLY A 42 -20.64 -3.42 -19.92
N SER A 43 -19.51 -3.03 -20.53
CA SER A 43 -18.79 -3.87 -21.50
C SER A 43 -17.97 -4.98 -20.85
N PHE A 44 -17.51 -4.80 -19.60
CA PHE A 44 -16.86 -5.88 -18.84
C PHE A 44 -17.85 -6.95 -18.39
N GLU A 45 -19.09 -6.60 -18.00
CA GLU A 45 -20.16 -7.58 -17.77
C GLU A 45 -20.51 -8.37 -19.05
N LYS A 46 -20.44 -7.72 -20.23
CA LYS A 46 -20.71 -8.36 -21.54
C LYS A 46 -19.53 -9.19 -22.09
N LEU A 47 -18.30 -8.98 -21.60
CA LEU A 47 -17.13 -9.83 -21.93
C LEU A 47 -17.18 -11.20 -21.21
N GLY A 48 -18.06 -11.38 -20.23
CA GLY A 48 -18.48 -12.67 -19.73
C GLY A 48 -19.40 -13.34 -20.72
N GLY A 49 -18.86 -14.21 -21.60
CA GLY A 49 -19.66 -15.00 -22.55
C GLY A 49 -20.82 -15.71 -21.84
N THR A 50 -21.92 -15.92 -22.57
CA THR A 50 -23.19 -16.54 -22.13
C THR A 50 -23.07 -17.99 -21.62
N THR A 51 -21.92 -18.62 -21.70
CA THR A 51 -21.65 -19.93 -21.12
C THR A 51 -21.25 -19.79 -19.65
N PRO A 52 -21.92 -20.47 -18.71
CA PRO A 52 -21.53 -20.46 -17.29
C PRO A 52 -20.08 -20.94 -17.17
N ARG A 53 -19.18 -20.07 -16.68
CA ARG A 53 -17.79 -20.43 -16.46
C ARG A 53 -17.70 -21.47 -15.34
N LYS A 54 -16.90 -22.51 -15.54
CA LYS A 54 -16.70 -23.55 -14.55
C LYS A 54 -16.12 -22.93 -13.27
N ARG A 55 -16.68 -23.32 -12.11
CA ARG A 55 -16.15 -22.95 -10.80
C ARG A 55 -15.19 -24.03 -10.31
N PRO A 56 -14.24 -23.67 -9.44
CA PRO A 56 -13.47 -24.68 -8.71
C PRO A 56 -14.41 -25.65 -7.97
N VAL A 57 -13.99 -26.91 -7.85
CA VAL A 57 -14.76 -27.98 -7.20
C VAL A 57 -13.85 -28.73 -6.23
N LEU A 58 -14.32 -29.02 -5.02
CA LEU A 58 -13.61 -29.91 -4.09
C LEU A 58 -13.76 -31.37 -4.52
N VAL A 59 -12.65 -32.12 -4.47
CA VAL A 59 -12.59 -33.54 -4.80
C VAL A 59 -12.08 -34.36 -3.59
N GLU A 60 -12.36 -35.67 -3.54
CA GLU A 60 -11.91 -36.53 -2.45
C GLU A 60 -10.38 -36.75 -2.44
N GLY A 61 -9.75 -36.75 -3.62
CA GLY A 61 -8.30 -36.88 -3.76
C GLY A 61 -7.59 -35.53 -3.82
N LEU A 62 -6.35 -35.53 -4.25
CA LEU A 62 -5.63 -34.27 -4.57
C LEU A 62 -6.27 -33.61 -5.78
N GLY A 63 -6.44 -32.30 -5.68
CA GLY A 63 -6.88 -31.46 -6.78
C GLY A 63 -5.85 -31.39 -7.91
N ASN A 64 -6.22 -30.74 -9.00
CA ASN A 64 -5.33 -30.55 -10.12
C ASN A 64 -4.24 -29.51 -9.82
N PHE A 65 -3.15 -29.57 -10.60
CA PHE A 65 -1.96 -28.69 -10.49
C PHE A 65 -1.17 -28.85 -9.18
N GLU A 66 -1.50 -29.86 -8.34
CA GLU A 66 -0.68 -30.19 -7.18
C GLU A 66 0.69 -30.73 -7.62
N PRO A 67 1.78 -30.31 -6.94
CA PRO A 67 3.10 -30.87 -7.23
C PRO A 67 3.11 -32.38 -6.97
N GLN A 68 3.55 -33.16 -7.97
CA GLN A 68 3.65 -34.63 -7.86
C GLN A 68 4.91 -35.03 -7.09
N ASP A 69 6.03 -34.34 -7.37
CA ASP A 69 7.34 -34.64 -6.79
C ASP A 69 7.95 -33.36 -6.19
N VAL A 70 8.13 -33.33 -4.89
CA VAL A 70 8.80 -32.26 -4.18
C VAL A 70 10.21 -32.69 -3.84
N VAL A 71 11.20 -32.17 -4.55
CA VAL A 71 12.62 -32.40 -4.25
C VAL A 71 13.04 -31.42 -3.16
N VAL A 72 13.36 -31.94 -1.98
CA VAL A 72 13.91 -31.15 -0.87
C VAL A 72 15.42 -31.29 -0.91
N GLY A 73 16.13 -30.17 -1.09
CA GLY A 73 17.59 -30.13 -1.03
C GLY A 73 18.13 -30.24 0.41
N THR A 74 19.44 -30.12 0.54
CA THR A 74 20.15 -30.22 1.85
C THR A 74 20.93 -28.96 2.22
N GLY A 75 20.86 -27.90 1.41
CA GLY A 75 21.63 -26.67 1.58
C GLY A 75 21.09 -25.73 2.68
N PRO A 76 21.79 -24.59 2.89
CA PRO A 76 21.33 -23.53 3.77
C PRO A 76 19.92 -23.06 3.43
N GLY A 77 19.10 -22.82 4.45
CA GLY A 77 17.74 -22.29 4.28
C GLY A 77 16.74 -23.25 3.64
N GLU A 78 17.14 -24.48 3.34
CA GLU A 78 16.30 -25.50 2.71
C GLU A 78 15.12 -25.88 3.61
N GLY A 79 13.96 -26.10 3.02
CA GLY A 79 12.71 -26.33 3.76
C GLY A 79 12.22 -25.09 4.51
N GLY A 80 12.68 -23.90 4.12
CA GLY A 80 12.32 -22.65 4.80
C GLY A 80 12.96 -22.47 6.18
N LYS A 81 13.94 -23.30 6.54
CA LYS A 81 14.63 -23.24 7.83
C LYS A 81 15.50 -21.98 7.94
N PRO A 82 15.72 -21.45 9.15
CA PRO A 82 16.62 -20.33 9.33
C PRO A 82 18.05 -20.71 8.96
N HIS A 83 18.75 -19.80 8.28
CA HIS A 83 20.19 -19.90 8.06
C HIS A 83 20.91 -18.83 8.89
N ASN A 84 21.73 -19.27 9.85
CA ASN A 84 22.49 -18.39 10.71
C ASN A 84 23.92 -18.26 10.16
N MET A 85 24.37 -17.02 10.01
CA MET A 85 25.73 -16.71 9.58
C MET A 85 26.73 -17.11 10.69
N ARG A 86 27.90 -17.60 10.29
CA ARG A 86 29.00 -17.89 11.22
C ARG A 86 29.58 -16.61 11.82
N ASP A 87 30.29 -16.72 12.92
CA ASP A 87 30.88 -15.57 13.65
C ASP A 87 31.85 -14.74 12.78
N ASP A 88 32.61 -15.42 11.91
CA ASP A 88 33.53 -14.77 10.96
C ASP A 88 32.82 -13.98 9.83
N GLN A 89 31.54 -14.21 9.63
CA GLN A 89 30.71 -13.58 8.59
C GLN A 89 29.79 -12.47 9.14
N GLN A 90 29.79 -12.19 10.43
CA GLN A 90 28.86 -11.24 11.05
C GLN A 90 29.05 -9.80 10.54
N ASN A 91 30.28 -9.41 10.20
CA ASN A 91 30.55 -8.08 9.63
C ASN A 91 29.92 -7.93 8.24
N ASP A 92 30.03 -8.94 7.38
CA ASP A 92 29.42 -8.94 6.04
C ASP A 92 27.89 -8.94 6.13
N ALA A 93 27.35 -9.71 7.09
CA ALA A 93 25.92 -9.71 7.39
C ALA A 93 25.43 -8.32 7.82
N ALA A 94 26.11 -7.66 8.75
CA ALA A 94 25.75 -6.33 9.23
C ALA A 94 25.84 -5.27 8.12
N GLN A 95 26.91 -5.30 7.32
CA GLN A 95 27.10 -4.40 6.19
C GLN A 95 25.99 -4.57 5.15
N SER A 96 25.72 -5.82 4.73
CA SER A 96 24.68 -6.09 3.73
C SER A 96 23.29 -5.74 4.26
N GLN A 97 23.02 -5.98 5.53
CA GLN A 97 21.75 -5.57 6.16
C GLN A 97 21.60 -4.04 6.19
N SER A 98 22.68 -3.31 6.46
CA SER A 98 22.67 -1.84 6.39
C SER A 98 22.38 -1.30 4.99
N GLU A 99 22.85 -2.01 3.95
CA GLU A 99 22.70 -1.59 2.55
C GLU A 99 21.30 -1.93 1.99
N TYR A 100 20.76 -3.12 2.32
CA TYR A 100 19.54 -3.63 1.68
C TYR A 100 18.32 -3.69 2.62
N GLY A 101 18.47 -3.39 3.90
CA GLY A 101 17.42 -3.59 4.90
C GLY A 101 17.18 -5.08 5.24
N MET A 102 17.98 -5.98 4.65
CA MET A 102 17.96 -7.43 4.85
C MET A 102 19.36 -8.01 4.68
N ASN A 103 19.63 -9.17 5.30
CA ASN A 103 20.92 -9.83 5.28
C ASN A 103 21.21 -10.51 3.94
N MET A 104 21.77 -9.76 2.99
CA MET A 104 22.10 -10.30 1.66
C MET A 104 23.26 -11.30 1.68
N ALA A 105 24.18 -11.21 2.66
CA ALA A 105 25.22 -12.22 2.83
C ALA A 105 24.59 -13.59 3.10
N CYS A 106 23.64 -13.65 4.02
CA CYS A 106 22.84 -14.86 4.27
C CYS A 106 22.07 -15.32 3.04
N SER A 107 21.38 -14.40 2.35
CA SER A 107 20.62 -14.71 1.15
C SER A 107 21.47 -15.34 0.04
N ASN A 108 22.72 -14.90 -0.11
CA ASN A 108 23.64 -15.38 -1.15
C ASN A 108 24.12 -16.82 -0.93
N GLU A 109 24.09 -17.31 0.31
CA GLU A 109 24.41 -18.71 0.62
C GLU A 109 23.24 -19.67 0.42
N ILE A 110 22.00 -19.13 0.34
CA ILE A 110 20.77 -19.89 0.13
C ILE A 110 20.53 -20.12 -1.36
N SER A 111 20.18 -21.37 -1.72
CA SER A 111 19.85 -21.73 -3.10
C SER A 111 18.75 -20.83 -3.70
N LEU A 112 18.89 -20.47 -4.97
CA LEU A 112 17.85 -19.76 -5.72
C LEU A 112 16.58 -20.61 -5.92
N ASP A 113 16.74 -21.93 -5.89
CA ASP A 113 15.67 -22.94 -6.07
C ASP A 113 15.31 -23.65 -4.77
N ARG A 114 15.60 -23.03 -3.59
CA ARG A 114 15.31 -23.69 -2.31
C ARG A 114 13.85 -24.12 -2.22
N HIS A 115 13.63 -25.27 -1.58
CA HIS A 115 12.30 -25.68 -1.19
C HIS A 115 11.83 -24.86 0.02
N ILE A 116 10.54 -24.49 0.04
CA ILE A 116 9.86 -23.88 1.20
C ILE A 116 8.66 -24.77 1.59
N PRO A 117 8.25 -24.78 2.87
CA PRO A 117 7.16 -25.63 3.31
C PRO A 117 5.83 -25.22 2.66
N ASP A 118 4.99 -26.20 2.35
CA ASP A 118 3.61 -25.94 1.96
C ASP A 118 2.80 -25.48 3.18
N THR A 119 2.49 -24.20 3.21
CA THR A 119 1.80 -23.54 4.33
C THR A 119 0.32 -23.34 4.08
N ARG A 120 -0.24 -23.91 3.02
CA ARG A 120 -1.65 -23.86 2.72
C ARG A 120 -2.48 -24.64 3.76
N LEU A 121 -3.72 -24.21 3.95
CA LEU A 121 -4.69 -24.99 4.71
C LEU A 121 -4.92 -26.36 4.05
N PRO A 122 -5.14 -27.43 4.83
CA PRO A 122 -5.27 -28.80 4.27
C PRO A 122 -6.31 -28.90 3.16
N GLU A 123 -7.47 -28.27 3.31
CA GLU A 123 -8.56 -28.29 2.32
C GLU A 123 -8.13 -27.69 0.96
N CYS A 124 -7.14 -26.79 0.92
CA CYS A 124 -6.64 -26.20 -0.32
C CYS A 124 -6.05 -27.21 -1.30
N LYS A 125 -5.63 -28.39 -0.84
CA LYS A 125 -5.07 -29.46 -1.66
C LYS A 125 -6.12 -30.25 -2.45
N HIS A 126 -7.39 -30.05 -2.15
CA HIS A 126 -8.51 -30.80 -2.72
C HIS A 126 -9.30 -30.01 -3.76
N TRP A 127 -8.88 -28.80 -4.13
CA TRP A 127 -9.56 -28.00 -5.14
C TRP A 127 -9.13 -28.34 -6.56
N ASP A 128 -10.10 -28.71 -7.40
CA ASP A 128 -9.96 -28.77 -8.85
C ASP A 128 -10.32 -27.41 -9.46
N TYR A 129 -9.35 -26.81 -10.11
CA TYR A 129 -9.52 -25.51 -10.79
C TYR A 129 -9.83 -25.69 -12.28
N PRO A 130 -10.54 -24.75 -12.93
CA PRO A 130 -10.74 -24.75 -14.37
C PRO A 130 -9.42 -24.88 -15.13
N LYS A 131 -9.39 -25.70 -16.19
CA LYS A 131 -8.18 -25.92 -17.01
C LYS A 131 -7.92 -24.81 -18.02
N ASP A 132 -8.93 -23.97 -18.27
CA ASP A 132 -8.96 -22.85 -19.22
C ASP A 132 -8.83 -21.48 -18.52
N LEU A 133 -8.15 -21.43 -17.39
CA LEU A 133 -7.82 -20.18 -16.70
C LEU A 133 -6.97 -19.26 -17.59
N PRO A 134 -7.14 -17.92 -17.48
CA PRO A 134 -6.41 -16.96 -18.29
C PRO A 134 -4.92 -16.95 -17.98
N ARG A 135 -4.11 -16.55 -18.97
CA ARG A 135 -2.66 -16.44 -18.81
C ARG A 135 -2.26 -15.14 -18.10
N VAL A 136 -1.21 -15.21 -17.29
CA VAL A 136 -0.75 -14.15 -16.41
C VAL A 136 0.66 -13.69 -16.77
N SER A 137 0.88 -12.37 -16.80
CA SER A 137 2.21 -11.76 -16.66
C SER A 137 2.46 -11.46 -15.20
N VAL A 138 3.49 -12.08 -14.60
CA VAL A 138 3.95 -11.76 -13.25
C VAL A 138 4.92 -10.59 -13.36
N ILE A 139 4.54 -9.45 -12.79
CA ILE A 139 5.29 -8.19 -12.86
C ILE A 139 6.06 -8.00 -11.56
N ILE A 140 7.38 -7.89 -11.65
CA ILE A 140 8.29 -7.68 -10.53
C ILE A 140 8.99 -6.34 -10.73
N VAL A 141 8.62 -5.33 -9.94
CA VAL A 141 9.25 -4.01 -9.96
C VAL A 141 10.40 -3.99 -8.97
N PHE A 142 11.54 -3.46 -9.37
CA PHE A 142 12.69 -3.34 -8.49
C PHE A 142 13.52 -2.06 -8.74
N HIS A 143 14.22 -1.62 -7.70
CA HIS A 143 15.24 -0.59 -7.74
C HIS A 143 16.35 -0.95 -6.75
N ASN A 144 17.56 -1.13 -7.26
CA ASN A 144 18.73 -1.49 -6.45
C ASN A 144 18.51 -2.69 -5.52
N GLU A 145 17.75 -3.69 -5.99
CA GLU A 145 17.42 -4.89 -5.23
C GLU A 145 18.63 -5.82 -5.08
N GLY A 146 18.62 -6.66 -4.04
CA GLY A 146 19.60 -7.71 -3.87
C GLY A 146 19.49 -8.79 -4.95
N TRP A 147 20.63 -9.19 -5.53
CA TRP A 147 20.68 -10.16 -6.63
C TRP A 147 19.97 -11.47 -6.29
N SER A 148 20.37 -12.12 -5.18
CA SER A 148 19.84 -13.45 -4.85
C SER A 148 18.37 -13.43 -4.46
N THR A 149 17.88 -12.36 -3.83
CA THR A 149 16.44 -12.21 -3.52
C THR A 149 15.62 -12.01 -4.78
N LEU A 150 16.04 -11.12 -5.68
CA LEU A 150 15.37 -10.91 -6.96
C LEU A 150 15.33 -12.21 -7.79
N MET A 151 16.46 -12.90 -7.92
CA MET A 151 16.51 -14.14 -8.69
C MET A 151 15.72 -15.27 -8.02
N ARG A 152 15.73 -15.39 -6.70
CA ARG A 152 14.91 -16.38 -5.99
C ARG A 152 13.41 -16.12 -6.20
N THR A 153 12.99 -14.85 -6.26
CA THR A 153 11.62 -14.50 -6.65
C THR A 153 11.30 -15.03 -8.05
N VAL A 154 12.16 -14.75 -9.05
CA VAL A 154 11.98 -15.22 -10.44
C VAL A 154 11.93 -16.76 -10.49
N HIS A 155 12.89 -17.43 -9.87
CA HIS A 155 12.96 -18.90 -9.85
C HIS A 155 11.72 -19.51 -9.19
N SER A 156 11.27 -18.98 -8.06
CA SER A 156 10.08 -19.48 -7.39
C SER A 156 8.84 -19.40 -8.28
N VAL A 157 8.68 -18.31 -9.02
CA VAL A 157 7.57 -18.13 -9.97
C VAL A 157 7.66 -19.13 -11.13
N ILE A 158 8.83 -19.25 -11.77
CA ILE A 158 9.03 -20.16 -12.91
C ILE A 158 8.78 -21.61 -12.49
N ASN A 159 9.36 -22.03 -11.35
CA ASN A 159 9.35 -23.43 -10.93
C ASN A 159 8.01 -23.89 -10.32
N ARG A 160 7.21 -22.96 -9.76
CA ARG A 160 5.98 -23.30 -9.03
C ARG A 160 4.70 -22.83 -9.70
N SER A 161 4.78 -22.30 -10.92
CA SER A 161 3.61 -21.93 -11.70
C SER A 161 3.36 -22.91 -12.83
N PRO A 162 2.11 -23.39 -13.03
CA PRO A 162 1.79 -24.21 -14.19
C PRO A 162 2.10 -23.43 -15.49
N ALA A 163 2.95 -24.01 -16.35
CA ALA A 163 3.49 -23.36 -17.54
C ALA A 163 2.39 -22.84 -18.50
N GLN A 164 1.24 -23.50 -18.53
CA GLN A 164 0.09 -23.12 -19.36
C GLN A 164 -0.56 -21.80 -18.92
N PHE A 165 -0.44 -21.41 -17.66
CA PHE A 165 -1.00 -20.17 -17.13
C PHE A 165 0.01 -19.05 -17.03
N LEU A 166 1.30 -19.35 -17.04
CA LEU A 166 2.35 -18.32 -17.00
C LEU A 166 2.65 -17.81 -18.42
N GLU A 167 2.29 -16.57 -18.73
CA GLU A 167 2.68 -15.93 -19.98
C GLU A 167 4.15 -15.53 -19.94
N GLU A 168 4.51 -14.76 -18.93
CA GLU A 168 5.88 -14.25 -18.71
C GLU A 168 6.11 -13.86 -17.25
N VAL A 169 7.37 -13.71 -16.87
CA VAL A 169 7.82 -12.92 -15.73
C VAL A 169 8.41 -11.64 -16.29
N LEU A 170 7.77 -10.50 -16.00
CA LEU A 170 8.20 -9.18 -16.47
C LEU A 170 8.94 -8.46 -15.34
N LEU A 171 10.26 -8.36 -15.47
CA LEU A 171 11.12 -7.56 -14.62
C LEU A 171 11.06 -6.10 -15.06
N VAL A 172 10.71 -5.20 -14.16
CA VAL A 172 10.62 -3.76 -14.44
C VAL A 172 11.60 -3.01 -13.54
N ASP A 173 12.71 -2.59 -14.13
CA ASP A 173 13.77 -1.88 -13.43
C ASP A 173 13.47 -0.38 -13.35
N ASP A 174 13.26 0.12 -12.14
CA ASP A 174 13.07 1.53 -11.87
C ASP A 174 14.41 2.26 -11.72
N PHE A 175 15.20 2.25 -12.80
CA PHE A 175 16.46 2.98 -12.92
C PHE A 175 17.50 2.57 -11.86
N SER A 176 17.81 1.27 -11.75
CA SER A 176 18.87 0.77 -10.87
C SER A 176 20.27 1.18 -11.37
N ASP A 177 21.17 1.45 -10.44
CA ASP A 177 22.57 1.81 -10.72
C ASP A 177 23.57 0.71 -10.34
N LYS A 178 23.15 -0.32 -9.59
CA LYS A 178 23.99 -1.47 -9.23
C LYS A 178 24.38 -2.29 -10.44
N ASP A 179 25.67 -2.63 -10.56
CA ASP A 179 26.23 -3.32 -11.71
C ASP A 179 25.67 -4.73 -11.92
N ASP A 180 25.36 -5.44 -10.83
CA ASP A 180 24.74 -6.76 -10.89
C ASP A 180 23.37 -6.76 -11.59
N LEU A 181 22.65 -5.64 -11.54
CA LEU A 181 21.33 -5.49 -12.13
C LEU A 181 21.35 -4.98 -13.59
N LYS A 182 22.54 -4.83 -14.17
CA LYS A 182 22.75 -4.42 -15.58
C LYS A 182 23.03 -5.64 -16.47
N THR A 183 24.17 -5.67 -17.14
CA THR A 183 24.55 -6.71 -18.10
C THR A 183 24.52 -8.12 -17.49
N LYS A 184 24.88 -8.28 -16.20
CA LYS A 184 24.79 -9.58 -15.52
C LYS A 184 23.34 -10.09 -15.50
N LEU A 185 22.38 -9.23 -15.18
CA LEU A 185 20.95 -9.58 -15.18
C LEU A 185 20.47 -9.90 -16.60
N GLU A 186 20.82 -9.07 -17.59
CA GLU A 186 20.46 -9.28 -19.00
C GLU A 186 20.95 -10.64 -19.51
N ASN A 187 22.20 -11.00 -19.21
CA ASN A 187 22.77 -12.30 -19.59
C ASN A 187 22.10 -13.45 -18.83
N TYR A 188 21.82 -13.27 -17.53
CA TYR A 188 21.27 -14.33 -16.70
C TYR A 188 19.86 -14.75 -17.12
N ILE A 189 19.02 -13.80 -17.49
CA ILE A 189 17.61 -14.10 -17.84
C ILE A 189 17.47 -14.83 -19.18
N THR A 190 18.51 -14.86 -20.04
CA THR A 190 18.49 -15.60 -21.31
C THR A 190 18.25 -17.10 -21.13
N LYS A 191 18.65 -17.68 -20.01
CA LYS A 191 18.45 -19.10 -19.68
C LYS A 191 16.97 -19.53 -19.55
N PHE A 192 16.06 -18.56 -19.45
CA PHE A 192 14.62 -18.83 -19.35
C PHE A 192 13.89 -18.80 -20.70
N ASP A 193 14.59 -18.87 -21.81
CA ASP A 193 14.07 -18.99 -23.18
C ASP A 193 12.95 -17.97 -23.48
N GLY A 194 13.14 -16.72 -23.07
CA GLY A 194 12.20 -15.62 -23.26
C GLY A 194 11.00 -15.59 -22.31
N LYS A 195 10.88 -16.53 -21.37
CA LYS A 195 9.87 -16.48 -20.31
C LYS A 195 10.09 -15.34 -19.31
N VAL A 196 11.32 -14.92 -19.12
CA VAL A 196 11.68 -13.76 -18.29
C VAL A 196 12.08 -12.62 -19.21
N ARG A 197 11.41 -11.51 -19.11
CA ARG A 197 11.66 -10.29 -19.91
C ARG A 197 11.99 -9.13 -18.99
N LEU A 198 12.89 -8.27 -19.42
CA LEU A 198 13.34 -7.08 -18.68
C LEU A 198 12.97 -5.81 -19.45
N VAL A 199 12.36 -4.86 -18.77
CA VAL A 199 12.15 -3.49 -19.25
C VAL A 199 12.70 -2.52 -18.21
N ARG A 200 13.12 -1.33 -18.64
CA ARG A 200 13.76 -0.34 -17.76
C ARG A 200 13.15 1.03 -17.93
N ASN A 201 12.93 1.72 -16.82
CA ASN A 201 12.63 3.15 -16.83
C ASN A 201 13.86 3.96 -17.27
N LYS A 202 13.63 5.07 -17.95
CA LYS A 202 14.69 5.99 -18.38
C LYS A 202 15.20 6.88 -17.25
N GLU A 203 14.40 7.06 -16.21
CA GLU A 203 14.70 7.77 -14.97
C GLU A 203 13.96 7.13 -13.80
N ARG A 204 14.29 7.52 -12.59
CA ARG A 204 13.61 7.07 -11.37
C ARG A 204 12.17 7.57 -11.33
N GLU A 205 11.19 6.68 -11.39
CA GLU A 205 9.75 7.00 -11.37
C GLU A 205 9.07 6.65 -10.03
N GLY A 206 9.65 5.71 -9.28
CA GLY A 206 9.08 5.14 -8.06
C GLY A 206 8.14 3.97 -8.34
N LEU A 207 7.85 3.21 -7.29
CA LEU A 207 7.10 1.95 -7.35
C LEU A 207 5.75 2.09 -8.06
N ILE A 208 4.97 3.12 -7.70
CA ILE A 208 3.58 3.30 -8.16
C ILE A 208 3.51 3.44 -9.68
N ARG A 209 4.30 4.36 -10.24
CA ARG A 209 4.33 4.61 -11.69
C ARG A 209 4.97 3.47 -12.44
N THR A 210 6.00 2.87 -11.87
CA THR A 210 6.69 1.71 -12.47
C THR A 210 5.77 0.49 -12.55
N ARG A 211 4.87 0.26 -11.58
CA ARG A 211 3.81 -0.75 -11.68
C ARG A 211 2.84 -0.46 -12.82
N SER A 212 2.40 0.80 -12.98
CA SER A 212 1.53 1.20 -14.10
C SER A 212 2.21 1.00 -15.45
N PHE A 213 3.49 1.33 -15.57
CA PHE A 213 4.31 1.06 -16.76
C PHE A 213 4.42 -0.44 -17.04
N GLY A 214 4.73 -1.25 -16.02
CA GLY A 214 4.77 -2.71 -16.16
C GLY A 214 3.44 -3.31 -16.63
N ALA A 215 2.30 -2.79 -16.17
CA ALA A 215 0.98 -3.21 -16.63
C ALA A 215 0.73 -2.90 -18.11
N GLN A 216 1.26 -1.78 -18.61
CA GLN A 216 1.18 -1.42 -20.04
C GLN A 216 2.03 -2.36 -20.90
N GLU A 217 3.24 -2.69 -20.45
CA GLU A 217 4.21 -3.55 -21.13
C GLU A 217 3.86 -5.04 -21.08
N ALA A 218 3.03 -5.47 -20.13
CA ALA A 218 2.64 -6.86 -19.92
C ALA A 218 1.83 -7.44 -21.10
N ARG A 219 1.99 -8.74 -21.38
CA ARG A 219 1.36 -9.47 -22.48
C ARG A 219 0.18 -10.33 -22.04
N GLY A 220 0.17 -10.77 -20.76
CA GLY A 220 -0.88 -11.61 -20.21
C GLY A 220 -2.23 -10.94 -20.13
N GLU A 221 -3.30 -11.71 -20.18
CA GLU A 221 -4.65 -11.23 -19.91
C GLU A 221 -4.79 -10.74 -18.46
N ILE A 222 -4.13 -11.45 -17.55
CA ILE A 222 -4.04 -11.09 -16.14
C ILE A 222 -2.65 -10.53 -15.88
N ILE A 223 -2.56 -9.53 -15.03
CA ILE A 223 -1.32 -9.04 -14.44
C ILE A 223 -1.31 -9.41 -12.95
N LEU A 224 -0.16 -9.85 -12.47
CA LEU A 224 0.06 -10.17 -11.07
C LEU A 224 1.34 -9.47 -10.61
N PHE A 225 1.20 -8.59 -9.61
CA PHE A 225 2.32 -7.88 -9.04
C PHE A 225 2.93 -8.68 -7.89
N LEU A 226 4.25 -8.75 -7.85
CA LEU A 226 5.04 -9.23 -6.73
C LEU A 226 6.13 -8.22 -6.40
N ASP A 227 6.48 -8.12 -5.13
CA ASP A 227 7.69 -7.44 -4.72
C ASP A 227 8.93 -8.28 -5.07
N ALA A 228 10.09 -7.63 -5.21
CA ALA A 228 11.31 -8.25 -5.74
C ALA A 228 12.04 -9.20 -4.77
N HIS A 229 11.43 -9.48 -3.62
CA HIS A 229 11.94 -10.32 -2.54
C HIS A 229 10.87 -11.24 -1.97
N CYS A 230 10.17 -11.94 -2.89
CA CYS A 230 9.11 -12.90 -2.58
C CYS A 230 9.51 -14.33 -2.94
N GLU A 231 8.84 -15.30 -2.33
CA GLU A 231 8.91 -16.72 -2.71
C GLU A 231 7.48 -17.28 -2.75
N VAL A 232 7.00 -17.66 -3.94
CA VAL A 232 5.64 -18.17 -4.09
C VAL A 232 5.57 -19.62 -3.60
N ASN A 233 4.41 -20.04 -3.06
CA ASN A 233 4.21 -21.35 -2.47
C ASN A 233 3.63 -22.36 -3.49
N SER A 234 3.39 -23.59 -3.05
CA SER A 234 2.82 -24.67 -3.87
C SER A 234 1.45 -24.31 -4.40
N ASN A 235 1.18 -24.61 -5.68
CA ASN A 235 -0.11 -24.39 -6.37
C ASN A 235 -0.74 -23.01 -6.13
N TRP A 236 0.09 -21.97 -6.03
CA TRP A 236 -0.29 -20.61 -5.61
C TRP A 236 -1.11 -19.84 -6.66
N LEU A 237 -0.88 -20.13 -7.96
CA LEU A 237 -1.38 -19.32 -9.07
C LEU A 237 -2.84 -19.62 -9.46
N PRO A 238 -3.28 -20.89 -9.66
CA PRO A 238 -4.65 -21.21 -10.04
C PRO A 238 -5.72 -20.64 -9.09
N PRO A 239 -5.52 -20.65 -7.74
CA PRO A 239 -6.46 -20.04 -6.81
C PRO A 239 -6.69 -18.54 -7.05
N LEU A 240 -5.64 -17.78 -7.42
CA LEU A 240 -5.75 -16.35 -7.74
C LEU A 240 -6.47 -16.09 -9.05
N LEU A 241 -6.28 -16.95 -10.04
CA LEU A 241 -6.87 -16.78 -11.37
C LEU A 241 -8.37 -17.13 -11.41
N ALA A 242 -8.81 -18.10 -10.60
CA ALA A 242 -10.18 -18.62 -10.65
C ALA A 242 -11.26 -17.56 -10.33
N PRO A 243 -11.15 -16.67 -9.32
CA PRO A 243 -12.10 -15.60 -9.12
C PRO A 243 -12.12 -14.59 -10.27
N ILE A 244 -10.96 -14.21 -10.82
CA ILE A 244 -10.84 -13.30 -11.97
C ILE A 244 -11.42 -13.94 -13.24
N TYR A 245 -11.27 -15.26 -13.40
CA TYR A 245 -11.90 -16.00 -14.48
C TYR A 245 -13.43 -15.95 -14.39
N ARG A 246 -13.98 -16.02 -13.17
CA ARG A 246 -15.41 -15.90 -12.89
C ARG A 246 -15.92 -14.49 -13.23
N ASP A 247 -15.20 -13.48 -12.77
CA ASP A 247 -15.56 -12.06 -12.95
C ASP A 247 -14.29 -11.21 -13.12
N ARG A 248 -14.14 -10.58 -14.28
CA ARG A 248 -12.95 -9.80 -14.66
C ARG A 248 -12.78 -8.50 -13.86
N THR A 249 -13.76 -8.11 -13.07
CA THR A 249 -13.68 -6.93 -12.18
C THR A 249 -13.18 -7.26 -10.78
N ILE A 250 -12.88 -8.52 -10.51
CA ILE A 250 -12.30 -8.97 -9.24
C ILE A 250 -10.78 -8.76 -9.27
N MET A 251 -10.27 -8.17 -8.20
CA MET A 251 -8.86 -8.21 -7.84
C MET A 251 -8.65 -9.28 -6.77
N THR A 252 -7.66 -10.15 -6.92
CA THR A 252 -7.35 -11.21 -5.95
C THR A 252 -6.03 -10.95 -5.24
N VAL A 253 -5.97 -11.30 -3.95
CA VAL A 253 -4.82 -11.09 -3.08
C VAL A 253 -4.44 -12.41 -2.42
N PRO A 254 -3.16 -12.84 -2.48
CA PRO A 254 -2.70 -14.03 -1.75
C PRO A 254 -2.56 -13.72 -0.26
N VAL A 255 -2.54 -14.76 0.56
CA VAL A 255 -2.06 -14.65 1.94
C VAL A 255 -0.55 -14.49 1.92
N ILE A 256 -0.04 -13.49 2.65
CA ILE A 256 1.37 -13.15 2.67
C ILE A 256 2.02 -13.74 3.91
N ASP A 257 2.84 -14.77 3.72
CA ASP A 257 3.69 -15.33 4.77
C ASP A 257 4.94 -14.47 4.99
N GLY A 258 5.50 -14.51 6.18
CA GLY A 258 6.73 -13.80 6.51
C GLY A 258 7.98 -14.57 6.09
N ILE A 259 9.00 -13.86 5.62
CA ILE A 259 10.37 -14.35 5.53
C ILE A 259 11.23 -13.43 6.38
N ASP A 260 11.95 -14.01 7.33
CA ASP A 260 12.80 -13.23 8.25
C ASP A 260 13.96 -12.56 7.49
N HIS A 261 14.15 -11.26 7.69
CA HIS A 261 15.16 -10.49 6.96
C HIS A 261 16.61 -10.76 7.40
N LYS A 262 16.83 -11.48 8.50
CA LYS A 262 18.18 -11.82 9.02
C LYS A 262 18.59 -13.23 8.65
N THR A 263 17.68 -14.19 8.82
CA THR A 263 17.95 -15.63 8.68
C THR A 263 17.28 -16.28 7.48
N PHE A 264 16.41 -15.56 6.77
CA PHE A 264 15.57 -16.05 5.69
C PHE A 264 14.68 -17.23 6.08
N GLU A 265 14.36 -17.37 7.37
CA GLU A 265 13.36 -18.34 7.85
C GLU A 265 11.98 -18.02 7.28
N TYR A 266 11.32 -19.03 6.72
CA TYR A 266 9.95 -18.91 6.23
C TYR A 266 8.97 -19.08 7.38
N ARG A 267 8.17 -18.06 7.67
CA ARG A 267 7.24 -18.00 8.81
C ARG A 267 5.79 -17.92 8.31
N PRO A 268 5.02 -19.00 8.38
CA PRO A 268 3.63 -18.96 7.98
C PRO A 268 2.78 -18.12 8.93
N VAL A 269 1.74 -17.49 8.37
CA VAL A 269 0.72 -16.76 9.14
C VAL A 269 -0.62 -17.48 9.04
N TYR A 270 -1.53 -17.23 9.99
CA TYR A 270 -2.93 -17.71 9.95
C TYR A 270 -3.07 -19.22 9.74
N GLN A 271 -2.27 -20.03 10.47
CA GLN A 271 -2.23 -21.49 10.32
C GLN A 271 -3.39 -22.22 11.00
N ASP A 272 -4.07 -21.58 11.93
CA ASP A 272 -5.15 -22.13 12.76
C ASP A 272 -6.55 -21.99 12.14
N GLY A 273 -6.61 -21.58 10.86
CA GLY A 273 -7.87 -21.38 10.13
C GLY A 273 -8.56 -20.05 10.40
N HIS A 274 -8.02 -19.21 11.26
CA HIS A 274 -8.45 -17.82 11.38
C HIS A 274 -8.07 -17.05 10.14
N HIS A 275 -9.00 -16.29 9.61
CA HIS A 275 -8.79 -15.44 8.45
C HIS A 275 -8.92 -13.98 8.82
N TYR A 276 -8.08 -13.15 8.22
CA TYR A 276 -8.05 -11.71 8.40
C TYR A 276 -8.29 -11.03 7.07
N ARG A 277 -8.82 -9.81 7.12
CA ARG A 277 -9.02 -8.96 5.95
C ARG A 277 -8.45 -7.58 6.17
N GLY A 278 -8.02 -6.93 5.11
CA GLY A 278 -7.47 -5.59 5.17
C GLY A 278 -8.53 -4.55 5.48
N ILE A 279 -8.29 -3.74 6.51
CA ILE A 279 -9.04 -2.55 6.86
C ILE A 279 -8.08 -1.37 7.00
N PHE A 280 -8.52 -0.24 7.50
CA PHE A 280 -7.69 0.95 7.68
C PHE A 280 -8.09 1.72 8.93
N GLU A 281 -7.15 2.49 9.45
CA GLU A 281 -7.35 3.53 10.44
C GLU A 281 -7.41 4.90 9.74
N TRP A 282 -8.07 5.88 10.34
CA TRP A 282 -8.37 7.17 9.71
C TRP A 282 -7.15 8.01 9.32
N GLY A 283 -5.98 7.75 9.91
CA GLY A 283 -4.69 8.29 9.47
C GLY A 283 -4.11 7.62 8.22
N MET A 284 -4.90 6.80 7.51
CA MET A 284 -4.49 6.04 6.33
C MET A 284 -3.42 4.98 6.64
N LEU A 285 -3.55 4.32 7.77
CA LEU A 285 -2.72 3.20 8.15
C LEU A 285 -3.43 1.88 7.86
N TYR A 286 -2.75 1.01 7.12
CA TYR A 286 -3.24 -0.33 6.86
C TYR A 286 -3.30 -1.13 8.16
N LYS A 287 -4.41 -1.80 8.36
CA LYS A 287 -4.70 -2.67 9.50
C LYS A 287 -5.37 -3.95 9.01
N GLU A 288 -5.37 -4.95 9.86
CA GLU A 288 -6.10 -6.19 9.61
C GLU A 288 -7.12 -6.45 10.71
N ASN A 289 -8.24 -7.03 10.32
CA ASN A 289 -9.31 -7.45 11.21
C ASN A 289 -9.70 -8.90 10.89
N GLU A 290 -10.13 -9.66 11.88
CA GLU A 290 -10.76 -10.95 11.62
C GLU A 290 -11.92 -10.80 10.65
N VAL A 291 -12.10 -11.80 9.79
CA VAL A 291 -13.21 -11.80 8.83
C VAL A 291 -14.53 -11.81 9.60
N PRO A 292 -15.38 -10.78 9.44
CA PRO A 292 -16.64 -10.67 10.17
C PRO A 292 -17.57 -11.85 9.90
N ALA A 293 -18.40 -12.21 10.89
CA ALA A 293 -19.36 -13.31 10.78
C ALA A 293 -20.30 -13.17 9.57
N LYS A 294 -20.64 -11.94 9.17
CA LYS A 294 -21.44 -11.65 7.98
C LYS A 294 -20.76 -12.17 6.71
N GLU A 295 -19.45 -11.98 6.58
CA GLU A 295 -18.66 -12.44 5.43
C GLU A 295 -18.40 -13.95 5.53
N SER A 296 -18.04 -14.46 6.71
CA SER A 296 -17.79 -15.90 6.92
C SER A 296 -18.98 -16.77 6.57
N LYS A 297 -20.21 -16.35 6.88
CA LYS A 297 -21.46 -17.07 6.57
C LYS A 297 -21.76 -17.19 5.07
N THR A 298 -21.13 -16.41 4.21
CA THR A 298 -21.32 -16.50 2.75
C THR A 298 -20.52 -17.62 2.11
N ARG A 299 -19.54 -18.18 2.83
CA ARG A 299 -18.66 -19.25 2.37
C ARG A 299 -19.15 -20.63 2.86
N LYS A 300 -19.08 -21.62 1.98
CA LYS A 300 -19.36 -23.03 2.33
C LYS A 300 -18.13 -23.70 2.92
N HIS A 301 -16.95 -23.30 2.45
CA HIS A 301 -15.66 -23.84 2.83
C HIS A 301 -14.75 -22.72 3.35
N TYR A 302 -14.00 -23.01 4.40
CA TYR A 302 -13.08 -22.02 4.99
C TYR A 302 -11.91 -21.64 4.06
N SER A 303 -11.63 -22.48 3.07
CA SER A 303 -10.61 -22.25 2.04
C SER A 303 -11.10 -21.43 0.84
N GLU A 304 -12.41 -21.10 0.76
CA GLU A 304 -12.94 -20.22 -0.30
C GLU A 304 -12.45 -18.79 -0.14
N PRO A 305 -12.29 -18.04 -1.26
CA PRO A 305 -12.01 -16.62 -1.24
C PRO A 305 -13.06 -15.81 -0.46
N TYR A 306 -12.65 -14.70 0.13
CA TYR A 306 -13.53 -13.78 0.87
C TYR A 306 -13.20 -12.32 0.57
N LYS A 307 -14.20 -11.47 0.73
CA LYS A 307 -14.10 -10.04 0.42
C LYS A 307 -13.28 -9.28 1.47
N SER A 308 -12.44 -8.36 0.98
CA SER A 308 -11.62 -7.48 1.81
C SER A 308 -11.79 -6.01 1.40
N PRO A 309 -12.02 -5.09 2.34
CA PRO A 309 -12.08 -3.66 2.04
C PRO A 309 -10.83 -3.11 1.38
N THR A 310 -9.66 -3.53 1.84
CA THR A 310 -8.36 -3.06 1.33
C THR A 310 -7.40 -4.22 1.16
N HIS A 311 -6.25 -3.95 0.53
CA HIS A 311 -5.12 -4.87 0.42
C HIS A 311 -3.82 -4.21 0.90
N ALA A 312 -2.81 -5.02 1.23
CA ALA A 312 -1.54 -4.54 1.78
C ALA A 312 -0.66 -3.77 0.78
N GLY A 313 -0.89 -3.95 -0.53
CA GLY A 313 -0.27 -3.13 -1.60
C GLY A 313 0.68 -3.87 -2.53
N GLY A 314 1.52 -4.79 -2.04
CA GLY A 314 2.61 -5.38 -2.84
C GLY A 314 2.15 -6.46 -3.82
N LEU A 315 1.28 -7.34 -3.37
CA LEU A 315 0.99 -8.62 -4.03
C LEU A 315 -0.51 -8.74 -4.36
N PHE A 316 -0.84 -8.77 -5.64
CA PHE A 316 -2.22 -8.99 -6.09
C PHE A 316 -2.27 -9.35 -7.59
N ALA A 317 -3.36 -10.00 -8.01
CA ALA A 317 -3.67 -10.26 -9.42
C ALA A 317 -4.96 -9.54 -9.84
N ILE A 318 -5.00 -9.06 -11.08
CA ILE A 318 -6.14 -8.33 -11.64
C ILE A 318 -6.17 -8.50 -13.16
N ASP A 319 -7.35 -8.45 -13.77
CA ASP A 319 -7.46 -8.38 -15.22
C ASP A 319 -6.75 -7.13 -15.76
N ARG A 320 -5.85 -7.31 -16.73
CA ARG A 320 -5.04 -6.22 -17.28
C ARG A 320 -5.88 -5.13 -17.93
N LYS A 321 -6.89 -5.52 -18.71
CA LYS A 321 -7.77 -4.55 -19.39
C LYS A 321 -8.60 -3.78 -18.37
N TYR A 322 -9.12 -4.46 -17.35
CA TYR A 322 -9.85 -3.82 -16.27
C TYR A 322 -8.98 -2.83 -15.52
N PHE A 323 -7.77 -3.23 -15.09
CA PHE A 323 -6.82 -2.35 -14.40
C PHE A 323 -6.51 -1.07 -15.19
N LEU A 324 -6.25 -1.21 -16.48
CA LEU A 324 -5.96 -0.06 -17.37
C LEU A 324 -7.21 0.80 -17.59
N SER A 325 -8.40 0.21 -17.71
CA SER A 325 -9.65 0.93 -17.95
C SER A 325 -10.12 1.77 -16.77
N ILE A 326 -9.81 1.34 -15.53
CA ILE A 326 -10.06 2.14 -14.34
C ILE A 326 -8.94 3.16 -14.07
N GLY A 327 -8.02 3.35 -15.03
CA GLY A 327 -6.95 4.36 -14.99
C GLY A 327 -5.67 3.91 -14.28
N ALA A 328 -5.46 2.60 -14.09
CA ALA A 328 -4.32 2.05 -13.35
C ALA A 328 -4.15 2.72 -11.97
N TYR A 329 -2.95 3.08 -11.57
CA TYR A 329 -2.74 3.97 -10.41
C TYR A 329 -2.87 5.44 -10.80
N ASP A 330 -3.24 6.28 -9.85
CA ASP A 330 -3.22 7.74 -10.03
C ASP A 330 -1.79 8.22 -10.32
N PRO A 331 -1.51 8.79 -11.51
CA PRO A 331 -0.17 9.24 -11.88
C PRO A 331 0.35 10.42 -11.05
N GLY A 332 -0.51 11.06 -10.26
CA GLY A 332 -0.14 12.11 -9.32
C GLY A 332 0.47 11.59 -8.02
N LEU A 333 0.31 10.31 -7.70
CA LEU A 333 0.99 9.66 -6.58
C LEU A 333 2.48 9.49 -6.91
N LEU A 334 3.32 9.73 -5.92
CA LEU A 334 4.77 9.70 -6.09
C LEU A 334 5.41 8.62 -5.22
N VAL A 335 6.34 7.91 -5.77
CA VAL A 335 7.25 6.91 -5.18
C VAL A 335 6.51 5.75 -4.53
N TRP A 336 5.98 5.93 -3.32
CA TRP A 336 5.38 4.91 -2.48
C TRP A 336 4.42 5.52 -1.45
N GLY A 337 3.39 4.77 -1.06
CA GLY A 337 2.43 5.11 -0.01
C GLY A 337 1.13 5.69 -0.55
N GLY A 338 0.01 5.10 -0.11
CA GLY A 338 -1.34 5.47 -0.49
C GLY A 338 -1.90 4.74 -1.71
N GLU A 339 -1.06 4.14 -2.54
CA GLU A 339 -1.49 3.43 -3.76
C GLU A 339 -2.38 2.22 -3.48
N ASN A 340 -2.14 1.53 -2.38
CA ASN A 340 -2.97 0.41 -1.94
C ASN A 340 -4.40 0.86 -1.59
N PHE A 341 -4.54 1.99 -0.94
CA PHE A 341 -5.85 2.58 -0.63
C PHE A 341 -6.51 3.17 -1.86
N GLU A 342 -5.75 3.89 -2.68
CA GLU A 342 -6.23 4.46 -3.94
C GLU A 342 -6.87 3.38 -4.82
N LEU A 343 -6.15 2.27 -5.03
CA LEU A 343 -6.64 1.17 -5.84
C LEU A 343 -7.81 0.43 -5.17
N SER A 344 -7.76 0.23 -3.84
CA SER A 344 -8.84 -0.43 -3.11
C SER A 344 -10.15 0.34 -3.19
N PHE A 345 -10.12 1.63 -2.92
CA PHE A 345 -11.32 2.48 -2.95
C PHE A 345 -11.86 2.62 -4.37
N LYS A 346 -10.99 2.77 -5.36
CA LYS A 346 -11.34 2.82 -6.77
C LYS A 346 -12.06 1.56 -7.21
N ILE A 347 -11.49 0.39 -6.96
CA ILE A 347 -12.11 -0.90 -7.34
C ILE A 347 -13.50 -1.03 -6.73
N TRP A 348 -13.64 -0.83 -5.41
CA TRP A 348 -14.92 -1.01 -4.74
C TRP A 348 -15.97 0.02 -5.15
N GLN A 349 -15.61 1.30 -5.16
CA GLN A 349 -16.56 2.36 -5.50
C GLN A 349 -16.98 2.29 -6.96
N CYS A 350 -16.09 1.84 -7.86
CA CYS A 350 -16.37 1.79 -9.29
C CYS A 350 -16.89 0.42 -9.77
N GLY A 351 -17.41 -0.42 -8.89
CA GLY A 351 -18.20 -1.62 -9.23
C GLY A 351 -17.46 -2.94 -9.25
N GLY A 352 -16.15 -2.96 -8.97
CA GLY A 352 -15.39 -4.20 -8.80
C GLY A 352 -15.41 -4.72 -7.36
N SER A 353 -14.51 -5.67 -7.06
CA SER A 353 -14.32 -6.23 -5.72
C SER A 353 -12.89 -6.69 -5.48
N ILE A 354 -12.52 -6.82 -4.20
CA ILE A 354 -11.24 -7.39 -3.76
C ILE A 354 -11.53 -8.66 -3.00
N GLU A 355 -10.90 -9.75 -3.41
CA GLU A 355 -11.01 -11.05 -2.74
C GLU A 355 -9.65 -11.55 -2.25
N TRP A 356 -9.54 -11.85 -0.96
CA TRP A 356 -8.40 -12.58 -0.42
C TRP A 356 -8.59 -14.07 -0.64
N VAL A 357 -7.49 -14.73 -1.03
CA VAL A 357 -7.51 -16.12 -1.50
C VAL A 357 -6.68 -17.01 -0.56
N PRO A 358 -7.30 -17.72 0.39
CA PRO A 358 -6.59 -18.51 1.41
C PRO A 358 -5.67 -19.59 0.85
N CYS A 359 -6.02 -20.13 -0.31
CA CYS A 359 -5.26 -21.20 -0.97
C CYS A 359 -4.07 -20.70 -1.79
N SER A 360 -3.88 -19.40 -1.92
CA SER A 360 -2.68 -18.82 -2.50
C SER A 360 -1.80 -18.22 -1.41
N ARG A 361 -0.57 -18.72 -1.30
CA ARG A 361 0.41 -18.30 -0.29
C ARG A 361 1.67 -17.79 -0.95
N VAL A 362 2.19 -16.67 -0.46
CA VAL A 362 3.45 -16.08 -0.95
C VAL A 362 4.26 -15.60 0.23
N GLY A 363 5.49 -16.08 0.37
CA GLY A 363 6.44 -15.56 1.35
C GLY A 363 7.02 -14.22 0.89
N HIS A 364 7.11 -13.26 1.81
CA HIS A 364 7.65 -11.93 1.58
C HIS A 364 8.70 -11.58 2.62
N VAL A 365 9.86 -11.06 2.21
CA VAL A 365 10.89 -10.60 3.13
C VAL A 365 10.51 -9.23 3.68
N TYR A 366 10.10 -9.17 4.96
CA TYR A 366 9.84 -7.89 5.62
C TYR A 366 11.16 -7.29 6.08
N ARG A 367 11.59 -6.23 5.39
CA ARG A 367 12.86 -5.54 5.69
C ARG A 367 12.86 -4.91 7.07
N GLY A 368 14.01 -4.83 7.72
CA GLY A 368 14.17 -4.17 9.01
C GLY A 368 13.98 -2.65 8.93
N PHE A 369 14.27 -2.07 7.77
CA PHE A 369 14.04 -0.66 7.43
C PHE A 369 14.04 -0.48 5.91
N MET A 370 13.60 0.67 5.43
CA MET A 370 13.66 1.02 4.00
C MET A 370 15.05 1.58 3.65
N PRO A 371 15.85 0.86 2.83
CA PRO A 371 17.25 1.23 2.57
C PRO A 371 17.42 2.32 1.50
N TYR A 372 16.35 2.70 0.83
CA TYR A 372 16.37 3.69 -0.25
C TYR A 372 15.72 5.00 0.16
N THR A 373 16.22 6.09 -0.39
CA THR A 373 15.62 7.42 -0.27
C THR A 373 14.66 7.65 -1.43
N PHE A 374 13.78 8.62 -1.27
CA PHE A 374 12.90 9.07 -2.37
C PHE A 374 13.65 9.92 -3.41
N GLY A 375 14.94 10.22 -3.17
CA GLY A 375 15.82 10.91 -4.10
C GLY A 375 15.25 12.24 -4.61
N LYS A 376 15.52 12.54 -5.88
CA LYS A 376 15.01 13.75 -6.53
C LYS A 376 13.47 13.81 -6.64
N LEU A 377 12.78 12.67 -6.52
CA LEU A 377 11.32 12.64 -6.57
C LEU A 377 10.69 13.31 -5.34
N ALA A 378 11.32 13.19 -4.16
CA ALA A 378 10.87 13.89 -2.96
C ALA A 378 10.93 15.42 -3.11
N GLN A 379 11.84 15.92 -3.96
CA GLN A 379 12.01 17.36 -4.21
C GLN A 379 10.91 17.93 -5.13
N LYS A 380 10.15 17.09 -5.85
CA LYS A 380 9.03 17.51 -6.70
C LYS A 380 7.85 18.07 -5.90
N LYS A 381 7.79 17.78 -4.60
CA LYS A 381 6.76 18.26 -3.67
C LYS A 381 7.40 18.79 -2.39
N LYS A 382 6.82 19.85 -1.83
CA LYS A 382 7.23 20.39 -0.54
C LYS A 382 6.43 19.74 0.58
N GLY A 383 7.12 19.16 1.57
CA GLY A 383 6.51 18.51 2.71
C GLY A 383 6.62 16.97 2.71
N PRO A 384 6.00 16.28 3.66
CA PRO A 384 6.06 14.83 3.82
C PRO A 384 5.31 14.12 2.68
N LEU A 385 6.06 13.46 1.79
CA LEU A 385 5.55 12.91 0.53
C LEU A 385 4.43 11.89 0.73
N ILE A 386 4.56 11.01 1.73
CA ILE A 386 3.55 9.99 2.03
C ILE A 386 2.23 10.64 2.45
N THR A 387 2.28 11.66 3.31
CA THR A 387 1.09 12.41 3.74
C THR A 387 0.45 13.17 2.57
N ILE A 388 1.26 13.67 1.62
CA ILE A 388 0.76 14.29 0.38
C ILE A 388 0.02 13.26 -0.47
N ASN A 389 0.56 12.05 -0.63
CA ASN A 389 -0.12 10.96 -1.32
C ASN A 389 -1.43 10.61 -0.63
N TYR A 390 -1.44 10.44 0.69
CA TYR A 390 -2.67 10.17 1.44
C TYR A 390 -3.71 11.28 1.27
N LYS A 391 -3.32 12.54 1.38
CA LYS A 391 -4.22 13.67 1.10
C LYS A 391 -4.83 13.56 -0.30
N ARG A 392 -4.04 13.23 -1.31
CA ARG A 392 -4.51 13.07 -2.68
C ARG A 392 -5.55 11.95 -2.80
N VAL A 393 -5.34 10.83 -2.10
CA VAL A 393 -6.28 9.71 -2.07
C VAL A 393 -7.59 10.10 -1.40
N ILE A 394 -7.55 10.71 -0.21
CA ILE A 394 -8.77 11.05 0.51
C ILE A 394 -9.57 12.17 -0.19
N GLU A 395 -8.90 13.16 -0.79
CA GLU A 395 -9.58 14.22 -1.53
C GLU A 395 -10.25 13.72 -2.81
N THR A 396 -9.76 12.63 -3.38
CA THR A 396 -10.36 11.99 -4.55
C THR A 396 -11.50 11.04 -4.16
N TRP A 397 -11.30 10.20 -3.15
CA TRP A 397 -12.16 9.03 -2.92
C TRP A 397 -13.11 9.17 -1.74
N PHE A 398 -12.82 10.02 -0.75
CA PHE A 398 -13.66 10.20 0.44
C PHE A 398 -14.77 11.23 0.20
N ASP A 399 -15.90 11.03 0.87
CA ASP A 399 -16.91 12.06 1.05
C ASP A 399 -16.46 13.03 2.16
N ASP A 400 -16.95 14.26 2.16
CA ASP A 400 -16.43 15.35 3.00
C ASP A 400 -16.40 15.00 4.50
N LYS A 401 -17.42 14.32 5.01
CA LYS A 401 -17.45 13.86 6.40
C LYS A 401 -16.21 13.03 6.77
N PHE A 402 -15.80 12.12 5.91
CA PHE A 402 -14.70 11.19 6.18
C PHE A 402 -13.32 11.81 5.98
N LYS A 403 -13.21 12.85 5.14
CA LYS A 403 -11.99 13.64 5.01
C LYS A 403 -11.61 14.26 6.34
N GLU A 404 -12.61 14.72 7.12
CA GLU A 404 -12.40 15.33 8.43
C GLU A 404 -11.75 14.35 9.42
N TYR A 405 -12.03 13.06 9.36
CA TYR A 405 -11.36 12.08 10.22
C TYR A 405 -9.86 11.97 9.92
N PHE A 406 -9.49 11.98 8.64
CA PHE A 406 -8.06 12.04 8.28
C PHE A 406 -7.40 13.32 8.80
N TYR A 407 -8.02 14.46 8.59
CA TYR A 407 -7.48 15.73 9.07
C TYR A 407 -7.48 15.87 10.60
N THR A 408 -8.30 15.11 11.31
CA THR A 408 -8.20 15.00 12.77
C THR A 408 -6.93 14.26 13.19
N ARG A 409 -6.51 13.22 12.44
CA ARG A 409 -5.26 12.50 12.68
C ARG A 409 -4.02 13.28 12.21
N GLU A 410 -4.14 13.94 11.07
CA GLU A 410 -3.05 14.62 10.36
C GLU A 410 -3.43 16.09 10.03
N PRO A 411 -3.55 16.96 11.06
CA PRO A 411 -4.05 18.32 10.85
C PRO A 411 -3.18 19.13 9.90
N LEU A 412 -1.85 18.93 9.87
CA LEU A 412 -0.94 19.58 8.94
C LEU A 412 -1.19 19.24 7.47
N ALA A 413 -1.81 18.11 7.20
CA ALA A 413 -2.12 17.70 5.83
C ALA A 413 -3.04 18.72 5.12
N ARG A 414 -3.83 19.51 5.86
CA ARG A 414 -4.66 20.57 5.26
C ARG A 414 -3.84 21.58 4.44
N PHE A 415 -2.61 21.87 4.86
CA PHE A 415 -1.73 22.86 4.26
C PHE A 415 -0.79 22.31 3.18
N LEU A 416 -0.80 20.99 2.94
CA LEU A 416 0.05 20.35 1.93
C LEU A 416 -0.55 20.50 0.53
N ASP A 417 0.32 20.73 -0.47
CA ASP A 417 -0.07 20.74 -1.89
C ASP A 417 -0.07 19.30 -2.45
N MET A 418 -1.26 18.74 -2.62
CA MET A 418 -1.45 17.41 -3.24
C MET A 418 -1.35 17.43 -4.78
N GLY A 419 -1.27 18.61 -5.40
CA GLY A 419 -1.35 18.79 -6.85
C GLY A 419 -2.77 18.71 -7.40
N ASN A 420 -2.89 18.77 -8.71
CA ASN A 420 -4.19 18.74 -9.40
C ASN A 420 -4.80 17.33 -9.41
N ILE A 421 -6.05 17.20 -8.96
CA ILE A 421 -6.84 15.95 -8.95
C ILE A 421 -8.00 15.96 -9.95
N THR A 422 -8.14 16.99 -10.78
CA THR A 422 -9.28 17.14 -11.72
C THR A 422 -9.47 15.92 -12.61
N SER A 423 -8.38 15.35 -13.11
CA SER A 423 -8.43 14.13 -13.93
C SER A 423 -8.96 12.91 -13.18
N GLN A 424 -8.63 12.79 -11.88
CA GLN A 424 -9.10 11.69 -11.04
C GLN A 424 -10.59 11.85 -10.70
N LEU A 425 -11.04 13.07 -10.43
CA LEU A 425 -12.45 13.35 -10.21
C LEU A 425 -13.28 13.11 -11.48
N ALA A 426 -12.77 13.51 -12.65
CA ALA A 426 -13.39 13.24 -13.95
C ALA A 426 -13.47 11.71 -14.22
N LEU A 427 -12.40 10.97 -13.89
CA LEU A 427 -12.40 9.50 -13.99
C LEU A 427 -13.46 8.88 -13.07
N LYS A 428 -13.52 9.29 -11.80
CA LYS A 428 -14.53 8.84 -10.83
C LYS A 428 -15.95 9.08 -11.33
N GLN A 429 -16.21 10.23 -11.95
CA GLN A 429 -17.49 10.56 -12.56
C GLN A 429 -17.78 9.70 -13.81
N LYS A 430 -16.81 9.56 -14.72
CA LYS A 430 -16.92 8.73 -15.94
C LYS A 430 -17.24 7.28 -15.62
N LEU A 431 -16.64 6.73 -14.57
CA LEU A 431 -16.85 5.35 -14.13
C LEU A 431 -18.11 5.17 -13.28
N HIS A 432 -18.90 6.24 -13.04
CA HIS A 432 -20.09 6.22 -12.19
C HIS A 432 -19.86 5.61 -10.82
N CYS A 433 -18.72 5.96 -10.20
CA CYS A 433 -18.31 5.38 -8.93
C CYS A 433 -19.26 5.80 -7.79
N ARG A 434 -19.53 4.88 -6.88
CA ARG A 434 -20.35 5.08 -5.69
C ARG A 434 -19.65 5.98 -4.67
N SER A 435 -20.39 6.48 -3.68
CA SER A 435 -19.82 7.29 -2.58
C SER A 435 -18.94 6.47 -1.65
N PHE A 436 -18.11 7.14 -0.87
CA PHE A 436 -17.34 6.50 0.18
C PHE A 436 -18.25 6.02 1.33
N GLN A 437 -19.37 6.70 1.60
CA GLN A 437 -20.40 6.23 2.54
C GLN A 437 -20.93 4.86 2.12
N TRP A 438 -21.25 4.67 0.82
CA TRP A 438 -21.65 3.34 0.34
C TRP A 438 -20.58 2.27 0.61
N PHE A 439 -19.30 2.59 0.41
CA PHE A 439 -18.19 1.68 0.69
C PHE A 439 -18.13 1.32 2.17
N MET A 440 -18.28 2.29 3.06
CA MET A 440 -18.31 2.07 4.51
C MET A 440 -19.49 1.19 4.93
N ASP A 441 -20.69 1.42 4.39
CA ASP A 441 -21.90 0.69 4.77
C ASP A 441 -21.91 -0.77 4.26
N ASN A 442 -21.33 -1.02 3.08
CA ASN A 442 -21.49 -2.29 2.38
C ASN A 442 -20.22 -3.17 2.40
N VAL A 443 -19.04 -2.58 2.52
CA VAL A 443 -17.75 -3.28 2.40
C VAL A 443 -16.94 -3.18 3.67
N ALA A 444 -16.70 -1.97 4.18
CA ALA A 444 -15.84 -1.69 5.32
C ALA A 444 -16.65 -1.44 6.62
N TYR A 445 -17.80 -2.07 6.74
CA TYR A 445 -18.77 -1.86 7.83
C TYR A 445 -18.24 -2.19 9.23
N ASP A 446 -17.17 -2.99 9.33
CA ASP A 446 -16.50 -3.36 10.58
C ASP A 446 -15.40 -2.38 11.01
N VAL A 447 -15.06 -1.40 10.18
CA VAL A 447 -14.03 -0.41 10.51
C VAL A 447 -14.43 0.38 11.75
N PHE A 448 -15.69 0.81 11.86
CA PHE A 448 -16.16 1.61 12.99
C PHE A 448 -16.15 0.87 14.33
N GLU A 449 -16.17 -0.46 14.34
CA GLU A 449 -16.06 -1.24 15.57
C GLU A 449 -14.71 -1.04 16.26
N LYS A 450 -13.64 -0.91 15.47
CA LYS A 450 -12.26 -0.73 15.95
C LYS A 450 -11.79 0.73 15.91
N TYR A 451 -12.20 1.45 14.89
CA TYR A 451 -11.83 2.84 14.63
C TYR A 451 -13.10 3.69 14.50
N PRO A 452 -13.74 4.07 15.63
CA PRO A 452 -14.97 4.85 15.61
C PRO A 452 -14.81 6.20 14.91
N GLU A 453 -15.93 6.87 14.69
CA GLU A 453 -15.95 8.26 14.20
C GLU A 453 -15.10 9.15 15.10
N LEU A 454 -14.23 9.95 14.50
CA LEU A 454 -13.33 10.81 15.25
C LEU A 454 -14.02 12.14 15.58
N PRO A 455 -14.12 12.51 16.87
CA PRO A 455 -14.52 13.85 17.25
C PRO A 455 -13.44 14.86 16.82
N PRO A 456 -13.82 16.10 16.52
CA PRO A 456 -12.86 17.12 16.09
C PRO A 456 -11.81 17.40 17.16
N ASN A 457 -10.61 17.77 16.74
CA ASN A 457 -9.61 18.32 17.64
C ASN A 457 -10.07 19.69 18.15
N ILE A 458 -10.00 19.88 19.46
CA ILE A 458 -10.21 21.19 20.09
C ILE A 458 -8.87 21.96 20.18
N HIS A 459 -7.75 21.22 20.32
CA HIS A 459 -6.40 21.77 20.27
C HIS A 459 -5.50 20.84 19.46
N TRP A 460 -4.57 21.41 18.70
CA TRP A 460 -3.54 20.67 18.01
C TRP A 460 -2.33 21.58 17.75
N GLY A 461 -1.16 20.97 17.53
CA GLY A 461 0.07 21.68 17.27
C GLY A 461 1.20 21.26 18.20
N GLU A 462 2.18 22.13 18.37
CA GLU A 462 3.20 21.94 19.40
C GLU A 462 2.61 22.24 20.79
N LEU A 463 2.87 21.36 21.76
CA LEU A 463 2.51 21.57 23.15
C LEU A 463 3.75 21.99 23.92
N ARG A 464 3.91 23.31 24.12
CA ARG A 464 5.10 23.95 24.66
C ARG A 464 4.97 24.21 26.16
N ASN A 465 5.97 23.83 26.93
CA ASN A 465 6.08 24.19 28.33
C ASN A 465 6.56 25.64 28.46
N VAL A 466 5.86 26.44 29.28
CA VAL A 466 6.12 27.89 29.42
C VAL A 466 7.45 28.18 30.07
N ALA A 467 7.85 27.41 31.11
CA ALA A 467 9.07 27.68 31.87
C ALA A 467 10.34 27.25 31.12
N SER A 468 10.32 26.10 30.47
CA SER A 468 11.52 25.54 29.81
C SER A 468 11.62 25.93 28.34
N GLU A 469 10.54 26.45 27.75
CA GLU A 469 10.42 26.74 26.32
C GLU A 469 10.61 25.52 25.39
N THR A 470 10.52 24.29 25.93
CA THR A 470 10.60 23.03 25.17
C THR A 470 9.21 22.48 24.86
N CYS A 471 9.11 21.68 23.80
CA CYS A 471 7.87 21.05 23.35
C CYS A 471 7.80 19.57 23.78
N LEU A 472 6.60 19.10 24.11
CA LEU A 472 6.33 17.69 24.31
C LEU A 472 6.69 16.90 23.06
N ASP A 473 7.41 15.79 23.21
CA ASP A 473 8.06 15.09 22.11
C ASP A 473 8.03 13.57 22.33
N THR A 474 7.79 12.80 21.26
CA THR A 474 7.88 11.33 21.28
C THR A 474 9.34 10.83 21.26
N MET A 475 10.31 11.71 21.18
CA MET A 475 11.76 11.45 21.08
C MET A 475 12.14 10.55 19.89
N GLY A 476 11.32 10.55 18.84
CA GLY A 476 11.52 9.70 17.67
C GLY A 476 11.26 8.20 17.90
N HIS A 477 10.70 7.84 19.05
CA HIS A 477 10.42 6.45 19.40
C HIS A 477 8.98 6.04 19.04
N GLY A 478 8.83 4.76 18.69
CA GLY A 478 7.51 4.14 18.51
C GLY A 478 6.84 3.75 19.83
N ALA A 479 5.51 3.62 19.83
CA ALA A 479 4.77 3.12 20.99
C ALA A 479 5.01 1.60 21.20
N PRO A 480 5.10 1.12 22.47
CA PRO A 480 4.99 1.89 23.70
C PRO A 480 6.35 2.52 24.11
N THR A 481 6.34 3.80 24.52
CA THR A 481 7.54 4.50 24.99
C THR A 481 7.19 5.67 25.91
N TYR A 482 8.13 6.12 26.75
CA TYR A 482 7.91 7.34 27.51
C TYR A 482 8.20 8.58 26.68
N MET A 483 7.39 9.61 26.89
CA MET A 483 7.53 10.91 26.26
C MET A 483 8.65 11.71 26.91
N GLY A 484 9.24 12.62 26.14
CA GLY A 484 10.18 13.60 26.63
C GLY A 484 9.82 15.01 26.21
N THR A 485 10.75 15.94 26.38
CA THR A 485 10.69 17.28 25.81
C THR A 485 11.95 17.59 25.00
N ALA A 486 11.78 18.32 23.92
CA ALA A 486 12.86 18.76 23.06
C ALA A 486 12.65 20.20 22.58
N HIS A 487 13.66 20.79 21.94
CA HIS A 487 13.50 22.09 21.28
C HIS A 487 12.34 22.07 20.30
N CYS A 488 11.48 23.08 20.36
CA CYS A 488 10.33 23.20 19.45
C CYS A 488 10.82 23.48 18.04
N HIS A 489 10.60 22.56 17.11
CA HIS A 489 11.16 22.68 15.75
C HIS A 489 10.16 23.19 14.71
N GLY A 490 8.85 23.24 14.99
CA GLY A 490 7.82 23.82 14.13
C GLY A 490 7.47 22.99 12.87
N PHE A 491 7.94 21.73 12.76
CA PHE A 491 7.69 20.86 11.60
C PHE A 491 6.60 19.79 11.83
N GLY A 492 6.07 19.70 13.04
CA GLY A 492 5.10 18.65 13.38
C GLY A 492 5.74 17.31 13.71
N ASN A 493 5.35 16.23 13.03
CA ASN A 493 5.84 14.87 13.25
C ASN A 493 5.74 14.45 14.73
N ASN A 494 6.87 14.15 15.38
CA ASN A 494 7.00 13.71 16.76
C ASN A 494 6.57 14.76 17.82
N GLN A 495 6.35 16.03 17.43
CA GLN A 495 5.84 17.11 18.29
C GLN A 495 4.42 17.56 17.94
N LEU A 496 3.74 16.90 16.97
CA LEU A 496 2.39 17.26 16.55
C LEU A 496 1.36 16.63 17.51
N MET A 497 1.09 17.32 18.62
CA MET A 497 0.09 16.89 19.58
C MET A 497 -1.31 17.24 19.11
N ARG A 498 -2.28 16.41 19.42
CA ARG A 498 -3.71 16.66 19.19
C ARG A 498 -4.52 16.28 20.44
N LEU A 499 -5.48 17.10 20.79
CA LEU A 499 -6.46 16.85 21.83
C LEU A 499 -7.85 16.97 21.23
N ASN A 500 -8.62 15.88 21.24
CA ASN A 500 -9.99 15.92 20.73
C ASN A 500 -11.01 16.40 21.77
N SER A 501 -12.24 16.66 21.33
CA SER A 501 -13.32 17.16 22.21
C SER A 501 -13.79 16.17 23.27
N LYS A 502 -13.32 14.91 23.23
CA LYS A 502 -13.60 13.88 24.23
C LYS A 502 -12.40 13.55 25.12
N GLY A 503 -11.38 14.41 25.12
CA GLY A 503 -10.24 14.30 26.02
C GLY A 503 -9.17 13.29 25.63
N GLN A 504 -9.17 12.79 24.38
CA GLN A 504 -8.09 11.95 23.89
C GLN A 504 -6.93 12.81 23.40
N LEU A 505 -5.80 12.77 24.12
CA LEU A 505 -4.53 13.38 23.73
C LEU A 505 -3.69 12.36 22.96
N GLY A 506 -3.02 12.78 21.90
CA GLY A 506 -2.20 11.86 21.11
C GLY A 506 -1.36 12.52 20.02
N VAL A 507 -0.63 11.67 19.27
CA VAL A 507 0.16 12.01 18.09
C VAL A 507 -0.26 11.05 16.96
N GLY A 508 -0.79 11.56 15.85
CA GLY A 508 -1.33 10.70 14.80
C GLY A 508 -2.35 9.70 15.35
N GLU A 509 -2.12 8.40 15.16
CA GLU A 509 -2.94 7.29 15.67
C GLU A 509 -2.53 6.80 17.08
N ARG A 510 -1.52 7.40 17.68
CA ARG A 510 -1.07 7.04 19.03
C ARG A 510 -1.72 7.92 20.07
N CYS A 511 -1.92 7.36 21.27
CA CYS A 511 -2.48 8.05 22.41
C CYS A 511 -1.42 8.29 23.48
N ILE A 512 -1.62 9.32 24.28
CA ILE A 512 -0.79 9.64 25.43
C ILE A 512 -1.55 9.27 26.70
N GLU A 513 -0.98 8.36 27.47
CA GLU A 513 -1.42 7.97 28.80
C GLU A 513 -0.41 8.46 29.84
N ALA A 514 -0.72 8.30 31.12
CA ALA A 514 0.18 8.62 32.19
C ALA A 514 0.19 7.53 33.27
N ASP A 515 1.37 7.26 33.80
CA ASP A 515 1.55 6.36 34.96
C ASP A 515 2.47 7.00 36.02
N SER A 516 2.95 6.21 36.99
CA SER A 516 3.82 6.69 38.06
C SER A 516 5.21 7.14 37.59
N GLN A 517 5.61 6.77 36.38
CA GLN A 517 6.94 7.10 35.82
C GLN A 517 6.89 8.30 34.87
N GLY A 518 5.69 8.68 34.37
CA GLY A 518 5.54 9.84 33.49
C GLY A 518 4.46 9.71 32.44
N LEU A 519 4.61 10.47 31.36
CA LEU A 519 3.73 10.39 30.20
C LEU A 519 4.25 9.34 29.23
N LYS A 520 3.34 8.51 28.73
CA LYS A 520 3.67 7.38 27.87
C LYS A 520 2.87 7.41 26.57
N LEU A 521 3.58 7.33 25.44
CA LEU A 521 2.98 7.10 24.14
C LEU A 521 2.59 5.61 24.02
N VAL A 522 1.33 5.35 23.70
CA VAL A 522 0.76 4.00 23.61
C VAL A 522 -0.06 3.84 22.33
N PHE A 523 -0.41 2.60 21.99
CA PHE A 523 -1.45 2.37 20.99
C PHE A 523 -2.79 2.80 21.56
N CYS A 524 -3.57 3.59 20.82
CA CYS A 524 -4.91 3.97 21.26
C CYS A 524 -5.77 2.71 21.45
N ARG A 525 -6.59 2.70 22.49
CA ARG A 525 -7.51 1.62 22.74
C ARG A 525 -8.53 1.54 21.61
N LEU A 526 -8.66 0.36 21.02
CA LEU A 526 -9.62 0.11 19.95
C LEU A 526 -11.07 0.30 20.42
N GLY A 527 -11.93 0.76 19.52
CA GLY A 527 -13.36 0.96 19.80
C GLY A 527 -13.68 2.18 20.65
N THR A 528 -12.72 3.05 20.98
CA THR A 528 -12.96 4.28 21.75
C THR A 528 -12.19 5.47 21.20
N VAL A 529 -12.73 6.64 21.42
CA VAL A 529 -12.13 7.94 21.09
C VAL A 529 -12.06 8.87 22.30
N ASP A 530 -12.45 8.35 23.47
CA ASP A 530 -12.42 9.07 24.72
C ASP A 530 -11.01 9.02 25.34
N GLY A 531 -10.72 10.00 26.18
CA GLY A 531 -9.47 10.05 26.93
C GLY A 531 -9.62 10.82 28.25
N PRO A 532 -8.62 10.73 29.12
CA PRO A 532 -8.69 11.32 30.46
C PRO A 532 -8.21 12.77 30.52
N TRP A 533 -7.89 13.40 29.39
CA TRP A 533 -7.22 14.69 29.37
C TRP A 533 -8.18 15.86 29.23
N GLN A 534 -7.91 16.91 29.99
CA GLN A 534 -8.54 18.22 29.88
C GLN A 534 -7.46 19.29 29.82
N TYR A 535 -7.64 20.27 28.96
CA TYR A 535 -6.77 21.42 28.86
C TYR A 535 -7.55 22.69 29.20
N ASP A 536 -7.03 23.49 30.13
CA ASP A 536 -7.58 24.78 30.53
C ASP A 536 -6.68 25.90 29.93
N GLU A 537 -7.22 26.63 28.98
CA GLU A 537 -6.51 27.75 28.33
C GLU A 537 -6.21 28.90 29.29
N THR A 538 -7.05 29.12 30.33
CA THR A 538 -6.88 30.22 31.28
C THR A 538 -5.69 29.97 32.20
N THR A 539 -5.62 28.76 32.76
CA THR A 539 -4.52 28.35 33.65
C THR A 539 -3.36 27.70 32.89
N GLN A 540 -3.53 27.44 31.59
CA GLN A 540 -2.56 26.75 30.75
C GLN A 540 -2.14 25.39 31.30
N THR A 541 -3.05 24.68 31.98
CA THR A 541 -2.77 23.39 32.61
C THR A 541 -3.34 22.23 31.81
N LEU A 542 -2.57 21.17 31.69
CA LEU A 542 -3.00 19.89 31.13
C LEU A 542 -3.31 18.93 32.27
N TYR A 543 -4.61 18.71 32.52
CA TYR A 543 -5.14 17.96 33.65
C TYR A 543 -5.53 16.54 33.25
N HIS A 544 -5.17 15.58 34.10
CA HIS A 544 -5.53 14.17 33.94
C HIS A 544 -6.66 13.79 34.91
N GLN A 545 -7.86 13.58 34.39
CA GLN A 545 -9.09 13.36 35.18
C GLN A 545 -9.00 12.17 36.13
N THR A 546 -8.45 11.04 35.68
CA THR A 546 -8.36 9.81 36.49
C THR A 546 -7.39 9.98 37.66
N HIS A 547 -6.25 10.59 37.43
CA HIS A 547 -5.23 10.81 38.48
C HIS A 547 -5.49 12.08 39.30
N LYS A 548 -6.37 12.96 38.84
CA LYS A 548 -6.67 14.28 39.47
C LYS A 548 -5.40 15.11 39.67
N LYS A 549 -4.54 15.15 38.66
CA LYS A 549 -3.23 15.81 38.65
C LYS A 549 -2.97 16.52 37.33
N CYS A 550 -2.05 17.46 37.35
CA CYS A 550 -1.58 18.17 36.17
C CYS A 550 -0.21 17.67 35.70
N VAL A 551 0.03 17.80 34.40
CA VAL A 551 1.34 17.49 33.82
C VAL A 551 2.34 18.54 34.25
N ALA A 552 3.46 18.08 34.81
CA ALA A 552 4.58 18.91 35.22
C ALA A 552 5.89 18.46 34.56
N LEU A 553 6.74 19.42 34.22
CA LEU A 553 8.11 19.19 33.82
C LEU A 553 9.05 19.44 34.99
N HIS A 554 9.90 18.46 35.32
CA HIS A 554 10.86 18.61 36.41
C HIS A 554 12.03 19.52 35.97
N PRO A 555 12.31 20.64 36.69
CA PRO A 555 13.24 21.68 36.21
C PRO A 555 14.68 21.20 36.00
N GLN A 556 15.16 20.22 36.80
CA GLN A 556 16.56 19.76 36.71
C GLN A 556 16.73 18.53 35.82
N THR A 557 15.73 17.64 35.79
CA THR A 557 15.83 16.36 35.05
C THR A 557 15.11 16.35 33.71
N ALA A 558 14.31 17.37 33.43
CA ALA A 558 13.40 17.44 32.29
C ALA A 558 12.43 16.23 32.21
N GLN A 559 12.21 15.53 33.32
CA GLN A 559 11.27 14.42 33.40
C GLN A 559 9.84 14.92 33.45
N LEU A 560 8.97 14.30 32.67
CA LEU A 560 7.52 14.54 32.70
C LEU A 560 6.87 13.70 33.80
N SER A 561 6.00 14.30 34.61
CA SER A 561 5.28 13.62 35.68
C SER A 561 3.90 14.24 35.91
N LEU A 562 3.05 13.53 36.65
CA LEU A 562 1.77 14.06 37.15
C LEU A 562 1.95 14.53 38.59
N MET A 563 1.69 15.82 38.84
CA MET A 563 1.79 16.46 40.14
C MET A 563 0.45 17.10 40.55
N PRO A 564 0.18 17.37 41.85
CA PRO A 564 -0.94 18.22 42.22
C PRO A 564 -0.93 19.50 41.43
N CYS A 565 -2.08 19.93 40.93
CA CYS A 565 -2.17 21.12 40.09
C CYS A 565 -1.83 22.39 40.90
N ASP A 566 -0.90 23.15 40.36
CA ASP A 566 -0.43 24.41 40.92
C ASP A 566 -0.40 25.48 39.83
N THR A 567 -1.34 26.40 39.89
CA THR A 567 -1.51 27.46 38.87
C THR A 567 -0.46 28.57 38.96
N VAL A 568 0.46 28.51 39.93
CA VAL A 568 1.59 29.45 40.08
C VAL A 568 2.88 28.83 39.49
N ASN A 569 2.93 27.50 39.41
CA ASN A 569 4.09 26.78 38.93
C ASN A 569 4.17 26.76 37.39
N SER A 570 5.02 27.62 36.83
CA SER A 570 5.18 27.74 35.37
C SER A 570 5.68 26.46 34.67
N TYR A 571 6.26 25.49 35.40
CA TYR A 571 6.61 24.16 34.87
C TYR A 571 5.37 23.25 34.68
N GLN A 572 4.19 23.64 35.15
CA GLN A 572 2.92 23.00 34.85
C GLN A 572 2.13 23.73 33.77
N HIS A 573 2.63 24.87 33.28
CA HIS A 573 1.96 25.63 32.23
C HIS A 573 2.41 25.13 30.85
N TRP A 574 1.44 24.78 30.05
CA TRP A 574 1.59 24.26 28.69
C TRP A 574 0.73 25.07 27.75
N VAL A 575 1.26 25.39 26.57
CA VAL A 575 0.54 26.15 25.55
C VAL A 575 0.49 25.36 24.27
N PHE A 576 -0.71 25.08 23.76
CA PHE A 576 -0.88 24.60 22.39
C PHE A 576 -0.60 25.74 21.41
N LYS A 577 0.28 25.50 20.46
CA LYS A 577 0.60 26.43 19.38
C LYS A 577 0.41 25.71 18.07
N GLU A 578 -0.60 26.13 17.30
CA GLU A 578 -0.75 25.69 15.91
C GLU A 578 0.51 26.03 15.13
N ILE A 579 0.94 25.10 14.32
CA ILE A 579 2.13 25.24 13.49
C ILE A 579 1.75 25.28 12.01
N HIS A 580 2.44 26.15 11.27
CA HIS A 580 2.27 26.28 9.83
C HIS A 580 3.64 26.20 9.16
N PRO A 581 4.18 24.96 8.96
CA PRO A 581 5.51 24.79 8.42
C PRO A 581 5.63 25.41 7.03
N LYS A 582 6.72 26.12 6.81
CA LYS A 582 7.11 26.56 5.46
C LYS A 582 7.94 25.45 4.84
N TRP A 583 7.24 24.60 4.10
CA TRP A 583 7.87 23.47 3.41
C TRP A 583 8.84 23.89 2.30
#